data_4d5e8e27c0ea2d71ed9a566484573efd
#
_entry.id   4d5e8e27c0ea2d71ed9a566484573efd
#
_cell.length_a   1.000
_cell.length_b   1.000
_cell.length_c   1.000
_cell.angle_alpha   90.00
_cell.angle_beta   90.00
_cell.angle_gamma   90.00
#
_symmetry.space_group_name_H-M   'P 1'
#
loop_
_entity.id
_entity.type
_entity.pdbx_description
1 polymer ?
#
loop_
_entity_poly.entity_id
_entity_poly.type
_entity_poly.pdbx_seq_one_letter_code
_entity_poly.pdbx_strand_id
1 'polypeptide(L)'
;SDHTRPPRRGSHRTDRGLTGVPGTRPSGLQTGSMPSAPSPAHPTPQALIELLGLAPHPEGGWYRENWRDVAADGGRGAGTAIYFLLAAGERSHWHRVDAAEVWHHYAGAPLELAIAHGAHHTVTVLGADVPGGEVPQAVVEPRAWQAARTTGDWSLMGCTVTPAFDFEGFELAPPGWRPDQWEHPGW
;
A
#
# COMPACT_ATOMS: atom_id res chain seq x y z
N SER A 1 -23.95 -29.56 32.73
CA SER A 1 -23.45 -28.54 33.69
C SER A 1 -23.78 -27.18 33.13
N ASP A 2 -24.85 -26.71 33.35
CA ASP A 2 -25.57 -25.65 34.06
C ASP A 2 -24.73 -24.35 34.19
N HIS A 3 -25.14 -23.31 33.50
CA HIS A 3 -24.81 -21.94 33.83
C HIS A 3 -25.96 -20.98 33.69
N THR A 4 -26.49 -20.71 34.81
CA THR A 4 -27.52 -19.77 35.28
C THR A 4 -27.30 -18.32 34.79
N ARG A 5 -28.39 -17.76 34.29
CA ARG A 5 -28.62 -16.34 33.93
C ARG A 5 -29.13 -15.57 35.17
N PRO A 6 -28.63 -14.36 35.49
CA PRO A 6 -29.20 -13.52 36.54
C PRO A 6 -30.37 -12.65 36.02
N PRO A 7 -31.27 -12.18 36.93
CA PRO A 7 -32.60 -11.69 36.63
C PRO A 7 -32.69 -10.19 36.33
N ARG A 8 -33.71 -9.85 35.53
CA ARG A 8 -34.15 -8.46 35.26
C ARG A 8 -34.80 -7.86 36.52
N ARG A 9 -34.46 -6.60 36.82
CA ARG A 9 -35.20 -5.77 37.78
C ARG A 9 -35.94 -4.64 37.04
N GLY A 10 -37.15 -4.49 37.53
CA GLY A 10 -38.28 -3.79 37.08
C GLY A 10 -38.28 -2.28 37.21
N SER A 11 -39.20 -1.74 36.47
CA SER A 11 -39.65 -0.37 36.33
C SER A 11 -40.18 0.27 37.60
N HIS A 12 -39.85 1.53 37.82
CA HIS A 12 -40.76 2.45 38.49
C HIS A 12 -40.81 3.79 37.74
N ARG A 13 -42.00 4.03 37.23
CA ARG A 13 -42.50 5.26 36.62
C ARG A 13 -42.97 6.17 37.76
N THR A 14 -42.48 7.39 37.88
CA THR A 14 -43.16 8.47 38.64
C THR A 14 -43.24 9.69 37.72
N ASP A 15 -44.47 9.93 37.36
CA ASP A 15 -45.00 11.10 36.71
C ASP A 15 -45.02 12.28 37.70
N ARG A 16 -44.44 13.42 37.36
CA ARG A 16 -44.75 14.72 37.96
C ARG A 16 -44.69 15.80 36.91
N GLY A 17 -45.88 16.26 36.52
CA GLY A 17 -46.06 17.44 35.75
C GLY A 17 -45.54 18.69 36.41
N LEU A 18 -44.96 19.56 35.63
CA LEU A 18 -44.78 20.98 36.00
C LEU A 18 -45.06 21.86 34.76
N THR A 19 -45.92 22.74 35.02
CA THR A 19 -46.54 23.81 34.25
C THR A 19 -45.55 24.72 33.50
N GLY A 20 -45.96 25.14 32.34
CA GLY A 20 -45.20 25.98 31.39
C GLY A 20 -44.94 27.42 31.90
N VAL A 21 -43.80 27.91 31.44
CA VAL A 21 -43.46 29.34 31.39
C VAL A 21 -43.03 29.67 29.96
N PRO A 22 -43.59 30.68 29.27
CA PRO A 22 -43.14 31.04 27.93
C PRO A 22 -41.85 31.83 28.00
N GLY A 23 -40.75 31.18 27.70
CA GLY A 23 -39.44 31.81 27.55
C GLY A 23 -39.18 32.22 26.11
N THR A 24 -38.95 33.47 25.90
CA THR A 24 -38.49 34.18 24.70
C THR A 24 -37.30 33.46 24.07
N ARG A 25 -37.39 33.12 22.79
CA ARG A 25 -36.26 32.63 21.97
C ARG A 25 -35.26 33.77 21.72
N PRO A 26 -33.98 33.64 22.02
CA PRO A 26 -32.97 34.51 21.45
C PRO A 26 -32.69 34.10 20.03
N SER A 27 -32.96 35.02 19.11
CA SER A 27 -32.58 34.94 17.70
C SER A 27 -31.07 35.00 17.56
N GLY A 28 -30.51 34.11 16.71
CA GLY A 28 -29.28 34.41 15.98
C GLY A 28 -27.98 33.94 16.63
N LEU A 29 -27.75 32.65 16.70
CA LEU A 29 -26.36 32.13 16.62
C LEU A 29 -26.09 31.82 15.14
N GLN A 30 -25.47 32.77 14.46
CA GLN A 30 -24.79 32.48 13.18
C GLN A 30 -23.65 31.54 13.49
N THR A 31 -23.80 30.27 13.11
CA THR A 31 -22.71 29.33 13.04
C THR A 31 -21.79 29.77 11.91
N GLY A 32 -20.81 30.61 12.25
CA GLY A 32 -19.71 30.94 11.34
C GLY A 32 -19.00 29.61 11.01
N SER A 33 -19.12 29.20 9.74
CA SER A 33 -18.35 28.10 9.20
C SER A 33 -16.88 28.47 9.35
N MET A 34 -16.16 27.80 10.25
CA MET A 34 -14.72 27.93 10.34
C MET A 34 -14.12 27.49 9.00
N PRO A 35 -13.21 28.27 8.40
CA PRO A 35 -12.53 27.83 7.20
C PRO A 35 -11.84 26.52 7.51
N SER A 36 -12.14 25.48 6.69
CA SER A 36 -11.46 24.19 6.78
C SER A 36 -9.96 24.46 6.63
N ALA A 37 -9.16 23.97 7.57
CA ALA A 37 -7.71 24.02 7.45
C ALA A 37 -7.31 23.38 6.11
N PRO A 38 -6.37 23.96 5.36
CA PRO A 38 -5.92 23.36 4.11
C PRO A 38 -5.43 21.93 4.43
N SER A 39 -5.94 20.96 3.65
CA SER A 39 -5.42 19.58 3.71
C SER A 39 -3.91 19.65 3.55
N PRO A 40 -3.11 18.93 4.35
CA PRO A 40 -1.67 18.91 4.14
C PRO A 40 -1.41 18.50 2.69
N ALA A 41 -0.67 19.34 1.97
CA ALA A 41 -0.30 19.06 0.59
C ALA A 41 0.45 17.71 0.58
N HIS A 42 0.00 16.78 -0.25
CA HIS A 42 0.71 15.52 -0.43
C HIS A 42 2.15 15.82 -0.91
N PRO A 43 3.16 15.13 -0.36
CA PRO A 43 4.54 15.36 -0.79
C PRO A 43 4.70 15.06 -2.27
N THR A 44 5.55 15.80 -2.95
CA THR A 44 5.91 15.49 -4.33
C THR A 44 6.83 14.26 -4.39
N PRO A 45 6.89 13.53 -5.52
CA PRO A 45 7.85 12.43 -5.69
C PRO A 45 9.29 12.86 -5.38
N GLN A 46 9.70 14.05 -5.87
CA GLN A 46 11.03 14.58 -5.65
C GLN A 46 11.33 14.82 -4.16
N ALA A 47 10.36 15.35 -3.41
CA ALA A 47 10.52 15.54 -1.96
C ALA A 47 10.68 14.19 -1.23
N LEU A 48 9.99 13.13 -1.66
CA LEU A 48 10.13 11.79 -1.10
C LEU A 48 11.50 11.17 -1.43
N ILE A 49 11.98 11.35 -2.67
CA ILE A 49 13.31 10.88 -3.09
C ILE A 49 14.39 11.48 -2.19
N GLU A 50 14.34 12.79 -1.97
CA GLU A 50 15.29 13.49 -1.11
C GLU A 50 15.15 13.09 0.36
N LEU A 51 13.94 13.08 0.90
CA LEU A 51 13.66 12.78 2.31
C LEU A 51 14.05 11.35 2.69
N LEU A 52 13.78 10.39 1.81
CA LEU A 52 14.06 8.97 2.04
C LEU A 52 15.46 8.59 1.52
N GLY A 53 16.17 9.48 0.83
CA GLY A 53 17.51 9.21 0.27
C GLY A 53 17.48 8.11 -0.78
N LEU A 54 16.50 8.16 -1.69
CA LEU A 54 16.35 7.16 -2.73
C LEU A 54 17.32 7.40 -3.90
N ALA A 55 17.76 6.32 -4.54
CA ALA A 55 18.58 6.31 -5.75
C ALA A 55 17.82 5.60 -6.89
N PRO A 56 18.17 5.88 -8.17
CA PRO A 56 17.56 5.18 -9.30
C PRO A 56 17.78 3.66 -9.24
N HIS A 57 16.73 2.88 -9.56
CA HIS A 57 16.83 1.42 -9.65
C HIS A 57 17.04 0.99 -11.12
N PRO A 58 17.81 -0.09 -11.40
CA PRO A 58 18.03 -0.58 -12.77
C PRO A 58 16.75 -0.96 -13.53
N GLU A 59 15.72 -1.42 -12.85
CA GLU A 59 14.41 -1.76 -13.44
C GLU A 59 13.54 -0.54 -13.73
N GLY A 60 13.93 0.64 -13.23
CA GLY A 60 13.15 1.88 -13.22
C GLY A 60 12.65 2.22 -11.82
N GLY A 61 12.20 3.47 -11.64
CA GLY A 61 11.82 3.99 -10.32
C GLY A 61 13.02 4.24 -9.40
N TRP A 62 12.73 4.41 -8.10
CA TRP A 62 13.67 4.88 -7.10
C TRP A 62 13.62 3.97 -5.88
N TYR A 63 14.78 3.62 -5.31
CA TYR A 63 14.84 2.71 -4.18
C TYR A 63 15.90 3.10 -3.16
N ARG A 64 15.76 2.53 -1.95
CA ARG A 64 16.82 2.47 -0.95
C ARG A 64 16.68 1.17 -0.15
N GLU A 65 17.75 0.38 -0.09
CA GLU A 65 17.83 -0.74 0.84
C GLU A 65 17.96 -0.18 2.27
N ASN A 66 17.01 -0.55 3.11
CA ASN A 66 16.94 -0.11 4.50
C ASN A 66 17.22 -1.24 5.49
N TRP A 67 17.22 -2.48 5.02
CA TRP A 67 17.60 -3.62 5.80
C TRP A 67 18.16 -4.74 4.92
N ARG A 68 19.21 -5.40 5.44
CA ARG A 68 19.78 -6.63 4.89
C ARG A 68 20.23 -7.52 6.04
N ASP A 69 19.75 -8.76 6.06
CA ASP A 69 20.33 -9.80 6.91
C ASP A 69 21.69 -10.23 6.34
N VAL A 70 22.65 -10.41 7.23
CA VAL A 70 24.00 -10.90 6.89
C VAL A 70 24.20 -12.25 7.58
N ALA A 71 24.28 -13.30 6.79
CA ALA A 71 24.50 -14.64 7.32
C ALA A 71 25.88 -14.73 8.00
N ALA A 72 25.93 -15.38 9.17
CA ALA A 72 27.17 -15.50 9.98
C ALA A 72 28.28 -16.30 9.28
N ASP A 73 27.92 -17.17 8.34
CA ASP A 73 28.83 -18.00 7.54
C ASP A 73 29.30 -17.30 6.25
N GLY A 74 28.88 -16.05 6.03
CA GLY A 74 29.16 -15.28 4.81
C GLY A 74 28.31 -15.69 3.60
N GLY A 75 27.31 -16.56 3.79
CA GLY A 75 26.36 -16.95 2.77
C GLY A 75 25.27 -15.88 2.55
N ARG A 76 24.24 -16.27 1.79
CA ARG A 76 23.07 -15.42 1.51
C ARG A 76 22.21 -15.29 2.77
N GLY A 77 21.96 -14.04 3.21
CA GLY A 77 21.16 -13.75 4.37
C GLY A 77 19.68 -14.15 4.22
N ALA A 78 18.92 -14.08 5.32
CA ALA A 78 17.52 -14.48 5.35
C ALA A 78 16.61 -13.54 4.54
N GLY A 79 16.98 -12.26 4.40
CA GLY A 79 16.16 -11.33 3.64
C GLY A 79 16.76 -9.93 3.48
N THR A 80 16.11 -9.16 2.62
CA THR A 80 16.34 -7.72 2.41
C THR A 80 15.02 -6.98 2.39
N ALA A 81 15.03 -5.71 2.75
CA ALA A 81 13.91 -4.81 2.59
C ALA A 81 14.35 -3.47 1.98
N ILE A 82 13.53 -2.96 1.06
CA ILE A 82 13.74 -1.67 0.42
C ILE A 82 12.51 -0.77 0.56
N TYR A 83 12.72 0.54 0.48
CA TYR A 83 11.71 1.46 -0.03
C TYR A 83 11.81 1.50 -1.54
N PHE A 84 10.67 1.53 -2.22
CA PHE A 84 10.58 1.63 -3.66
C PHE A 84 9.50 2.66 -4.05
N LEU A 85 9.86 3.60 -4.91
CA LEU A 85 8.98 4.70 -5.36
C LEU A 85 8.87 4.68 -6.88
N LEU A 86 7.63 4.75 -7.37
CA LEU A 86 7.32 5.03 -8.77
C LEU A 86 6.57 6.36 -8.87
N ALA A 87 7.06 7.30 -9.66
CA ALA A 87 6.36 8.52 -10.02
C ALA A 87 5.50 8.32 -11.28
N ALA A 88 4.57 9.26 -11.54
CA ALA A 88 3.73 9.23 -12.73
C ALA A 88 4.57 9.09 -14.01
N GLY A 89 4.19 8.13 -14.85
CA GLY A 89 4.90 7.81 -16.10
C GLY A 89 6.11 6.89 -15.94
N GLU A 90 6.57 6.64 -14.72
CA GLU A 90 7.61 5.65 -14.45
C GLU A 90 7.03 4.23 -14.36
N ARG A 91 7.91 3.26 -14.55
CA ARG A 91 7.60 1.83 -14.43
C ARG A 91 8.75 1.10 -13.78
N SER A 92 8.44 0.08 -12.99
CA SER A 92 9.31 -1.07 -12.80
C SER A 92 9.11 -1.97 -14.02
N HIS A 93 10.16 -2.07 -14.86
CA HIS A 93 10.11 -2.88 -16.07
C HIS A 93 10.08 -4.37 -15.74
N TRP A 94 9.64 -5.20 -16.70
CA TRP A 94 9.60 -6.64 -16.54
C TRP A 94 10.96 -7.18 -16.07
N HIS A 95 10.95 -7.79 -14.91
CA HIS A 95 12.11 -8.42 -14.30
C HIS A 95 11.67 -9.63 -13.47
N ARG A 96 12.61 -10.43 -13.04
CA ARG A 96 12.37 -11.52 -12.11
C ARG A 96 13.54 -11.69 -11.14
N VAL A 97 13.22 -12.24 -9.97
CA VAL A 97 14.19 -12.53 -8.92
C VAL A 97 14.13 -14.03 -8.61
N ASP A 98 15.24 -14.62 -8.22
CA ASP A 98 15.35 -16.03 -7.86
C ASP A 98 14.78 -16.39 -6.48
N ALA A 99 14.29 -15.39 -5.76
CA ALA A 99 13.71 -15.45 -4.41
C ALA A 99 12.26 -14.95 -4.41
N ALA A 100 11.50 -15.26 -3.37
CA ALA A 100 10.17 -14.69 -3.17
C ALA A 100 10.27 -13.21 -2.82
N GLU A 101 9.41 -12.40 -3.41
CA GLU A 101 9.30 -10.97 -3.12
C GLU A 101 7.90 -10.61 -2.65
N VAL A 102 7.81 -9.82 -1.58
CA VAL A 102 6.56 -9.30 -1.06
C VAL A 102 6.52 -7.79 -1.23
N TRP A 103 5.54 -7.33 -1.98
CA TRP A 103 5.24 -5.92 -2.18
C TRP A 103 4.23 -5.44 -1.14
N HIS A 104 4.49 -4.28 -0.53
CA HIS A 104 3.63 -3.67 0.49
C HIS A 104 3.31 -2.23 0.08
N HIS A 105 2.03 -1.87 0.02
CA HIS A 105 1.63 -0.47 -0.22
C HIS A 105 1.79 0.35 1.06
N TYR A 106 2.56 1.44 1.01
CA TYR A 106 2.77 2.32 2.15
C TYR A 106 2.01 3.64 2.02
N ALA A 107 2.08 4.29 0.86
CA ALA A 107 1.45 5.59 0.64
C ALA A 107 1.34 5.94 -0.84
N GLY A 108 0.56 6.99 -1.13
CA GLY A 108 0.35 7.51 -2.48
C GLY A 108 -0.81 6.83 -3.19
N ALA A 109 -0.78 6.88 -4.51
CA ALA A 109 -1.78 6.24 -5.35
C ALA A 109 -1.64 4.71 -5.31
N PRO A 110 -2.69 3.96 -5.64
CA PRO A 110 -2.58 2.52 -5.84
C PRO A 110 -1.56 2.19 -6.93
N LEU A 111 -0.96 1.02 -6.82
CA LEU A 111 0.03 0.50 -7.76
C LEU A 111 -0.54 -0.75 -8.43
N GLU A 112 -0.47 -0.82 -9.75
CA GLU A 112 -0.74 -2.05 -10.48
C GLU A 112 0.54 -2.89 -10.54
N LEU A 113 0.47 -4.10 -10.01
CA LEU A 113 1.52 -5.12 -10.05
C LEU A 113 1.10 -6.23 -11.01
N ALA A 114 1.80 -6.32 -12.13
CA ALA A 114 1.65 -7.37 -13.12
C ALA A 114 2.57 -8.54 -12.79
N ILE A 115 2.04 -9.75 -12.76
CA ILE A 115 2.79 -10.98 -12.49
C ILE A 115 2.50 -12.00 -13.57
N ALA A 116 3.56 -12.64 -14.09
CA ALA A 116 3.46 -13.74 -15.04
C ALA A 116 4.34 -14.92 -14.58
N HIS A 117 3.70 -16.07 -14.38
CA HIS A 117 4.38 -17.32 -14.00
C HIS A 117 3.84 -18.47 -14.84
N GLY A 118 4.63 -18.91 -15.82
CA GLY A 118 4.17 -19.87 -16.83
C GLY A 118 2.99 -19.30 -17.63
N ALA A 119 1.87 -20.02 -17.64
CA ALA A 119 0.64 -19.58 -18.30
C ALA A 119 -0.28 -18.73 -17.41
N HIS A 120 0.09 -18.48 -16.17
CA HIS A 120 -0.70 -17.68 -15.23
C HIS A 120 -0.28 -16.22 -15.28
N HIS A 121 -1.20 -15.36 -15.66
CA HIS A 121 -1.00 -13.92 -15.72
C HIS A 121 -2.02 -13.22 -14.83
N THR A 122 -1.58 -12.27 -14.01
CA THR A 122 -2.44 -11.47 -13.14
C THR A 122 -2.00 -10.02 -13.10
N VAL A 123 -2.94 -9.12 -12.89
CA VAL A 123 -2.66 -7.75 -12.46
C VAL A 123 -3.39 -7.53 -11.14
N THR A 124 -2.62 -7.24 -10.10
CA THR A 124 -3.13 -6.97 -8.75
C THR A 124 -2.98 -5.48 -8.46
N VAL A 125 -4.03 -4.85 -7.93
CA VAL A 125 -3.98 -3.46 -7.50
C VAL A 125 -3.60 -3.42 -6.02
N LEU A 126 -2.41 -2.91 -5.74
CA LEU A 126 -1.90 -2.70 -4.38
C LEU A 126 -2.30 -1.31 -3.89
N GLY A 127 -2.98 -1.25 -2.76
CA GLY A 127 -3.47 0.02 -2.23
C GLY A 127 -4.10 -0.11 -0.85
N ALA A 128 -4.71 0.99 -0.39
CA ALA A 128 -5.31 1.09 0.94
C ALA A 128 -6.84 0.90 0.94
N ASP A 129 -7.50 0.97 -0.22
CA ASP A 129 -8.95 0.80 -0.33
C ASP A 129 -9.35 -0.69 -0.42
N VAL A 130 -9.14 -1.41 0.69
CA VAL A 130 -9.50 -2.83 0.79
C VAL A 130 -10.99 -3.09 0.51
N PRO A 131 -11.95 -2.28 0.99
CA PRO A 131 -13.36 -2.43 0.61
C PRO A 131 -13.62 -2.26 -0.89
N GLY A 132 -12.82 -1.42 -1.59
CA GLY A 132 -12.88 -1.20 -3.03
C GLY A 132 -12.19 -2.29 -3.86
N GLY A 133 -11.57 -3.28 -3.22
CA GLY A 133 -10.93 -4.41 -3.89
C GLY A 133 -9.42 -4.29 -4.06
N GLU A 134 -8.79 -3.24 -3.50
CA GLU A 134 -7.34 -3.15 -3.42
C GLU A 134 -6.80 -4.11 -2.34
N VAL A 135 -5.54 -4.52 -2.48
CA VAL A 135 -4.87 -5.32 -1.46
C VAL A 135 -3.64 -4.59 -0.93
N PRO A 136 -3.37 -4.63 0.40
CA PRO A 136 -2.24 -3.90 0.97
C PRO A 136 -0.88 -4.54 0.66
N GLN A 137 -0.87 -5.82 0.27
CA GLN A 137 0.35 -6.56 -0.09
C GLN A 137 0.07 -7.65 -1.11
N ALA A 138 1.11 -8.03 -1.86
CA ALA A 138 1.09 -9.17 -2.77
C ALA A 138 2.44 -9.89 -2.75
N VAL A 139 2.41 -11.20 -3.00
CA VAL A 139 3.60 -12.05 -3.08
C VAL A 139 3.87 -12.38 -4.55
N VAL A 140 5.11 -12.21 -4.95
CA VAL A 140 5.65 -12.68 -6.24
C VAL A 140 6.51 -13.91 -5.96
N GLU A 141 6.15 -15.03 -6.56
CA GLU A 141 6.89 -16.29 -6.42
C GLU A 141 8.29 -16.19 -7.03
N PRO A 142 9.25 -16.97 -6.54
CA PRO A 142 10.57 -17.02 -7.14
C PRO A 142 10.52 -17.27 -8.65
N ARG A 143 11.29 -16.49 -9.42
CA ARG A 143 11.39 -16.56 -10.89
C ARG A 143 10.12 -16.20 -11.66
N ALA A 144 9.04 -15.78 -11.01
CA ALA A 144 7.91 -15.16 -11.71
C ALA A 144 8.34 -13.80 -12.27
N TRP A 145 7.95 -13.52 -13.51
CA TRP A 145 8.12 -12.19 -14.10
C TRP A 145 7.15 -11.22 -13.46
N GLN A 146 7.64 -10.03 -13.14
CA GLN A 146 6.85 -8.96 -12.55
C GLN A 146 7.18 -7.62 -13.19
N ALA A 147 6.21 -6.72 -13.19
CA ALA A 147 6.35 -5.32 -13.58
C ALA A 147 5.33 -4.49 -12.81
N ALA A 148 5.62 -3.21 -12.61
CA ALA A 148 4.73 -2.36 -11.82
C ALA A 148 4.59 -0.95 -12.40
N ARG A 149 3.44 -0.31 -12.15
CA ARG A 149 3.20 1.09 -12.45
C ARG A 149 2.27 1.73 -11.43
N THR A 150 2.51 3.00 -11.14
CA THR A 150 1.57 3.79 -10.34
C THR A 150 0.32 4.14 -11.14
N THR A 151 -0.83 4.24 -10.46
CA THR A 151 -2.10 4.71 -11.06
C THR A 151 -2.32 6.21 -10.90
N GLY A 152 -1.42 6.92 -10.23
CA GLY A 152 -1.54 8.37 -9.99
C GLY A 152 -0.19 9.07 -10.01
N ASP A 153 -0.05 10.13 -9.20
CA ASP A 153 1.15 10.95 -9.20
C ASP A 153 2.41 10.20 -8.72
N TRP A 154 2.24 9.32 -7.74
CA TRP A 154 3.29 8.44 -7.23
C TRP A 154 2.72 7.34 -6.34
N SER A 155 3.46 6.24 -6.21
CA SER A 155 3.23 5.16 -5.23
C SER A 155 4.51 4.85 -4.48
N LEU A 156 4.44 4.82 -3.14
CA LEU A 156 5.53 4.40 -2.27
C LEU A 156 5.24 2.98 -1.76
N MET A 157 6.16 2.09 -2.03
CA MET A 157 6.08 0.68 -1.69
C MET A 157 7.21 0.29 -0.73
N GLY A 158 7.01 -0.80 0.01
CA GLY A 158 8.08 -1.61 0.56
C GLY A 158 8.19 -2.89 -0.22
N CYS A 159 9.40 -3.35 -0.53
CA CYS A 159 9.63 -4.68 -1.09
C CYS A 159 10.55 -5.47 -0.16
N THR A 160 10.13 -6.68 0.18
CA THR A 160 10.90 -7.61 1.01
C THR A 160 11.21 -8.85 0.21
N VAL A 161 12.48 -9.21 0.10
CA VAL A 161 12.95 -10.38 -0.66
C VAL A 161 13.53 -11.41 0.31
N THR A 162 13.13 -12.66 0.18
CA THR A 162 13.60 -13.78 1.02
C THR A 162 13.84 -15.06 0.17
N PRO A 163 15.03 -15.67 0.26
CA PRO A 163 16.26 -15.19 0.90
C PRO A 163 16.75 -13.85 0.33
N ALA A 164 17.70 -13.19 0.99
CA ALA A 164 18.14 -11.81 0.69
C ALA A 164 18.37 -11.59 -0.81
N PHE A 165 17.96 -10.41 -1.31
CA PHE A 165 18.16 -10.02 -2.72
C PHE A 165 19.65 -10.08 -3.10
N ASP A 166 19.91 -10.61 -4.30
CA ASP A 166 21.23 -10.60 -4.92
C ASP A 166 21.06 -10.26 -6.41
N PHE A 167 21.94 -9.38 -6.93
CA PHE A 167 21.94 -9.05 -8.35
C PHE A 167 22.29 -10.22 -9.27
N GLU A 168 22.99 -11.25 -8.76
CA GLU A 168 23.22 -12.50 -9.50
C GLU A 168 21.93 -13.29 -9.77
N GLY A 169 20.92 -13.14 -8.88
CA GLY A 169 19.60 -13.74 -9.01
C GLY A 169 18.57 -12.86 -9.73
N PHE A 170 18.95 -11.62 -10.09
CA PHE A 170 18.09 -10.64 -10.75
C PHE A 170 18.23 -10.70 -12.27
N GLU A 171 17.11 -10.74 -12.97
CA GLU A 171 17.08 -10.71 -14.44
C GLU A 171 16.11 -9.64 -14.92
N LEU A 172 16.64 -8.65 -15.65
CA LEU A 172 15.86 -7.60 -16.31
C LEU A 172 15.52 -8.04 -17.74
N ALA A 173 14.27 -7.97 -18.14
CA ALA A 173 13.86 -8.29 -19.50
C ALA A 173 14.38 -7.24 -20.50
N PRO A 174 14.67 -7.63 -21.75
CA PRO A 174 15.07 -6.68 -22.77
C PRO A 174 13.98 -5.64 -23.05
N PRO A 175 14.33 -4.45 -23.55
CA PRO A 175 13.36 -3.43 -23.92
C PRO A 175 12.28 -3.98 -24.86
N GLY A 176 11.00 -3.70 -24.55
CA GLY A 176 9.86 -4.16 -25.36
C GLY A 176 9.47 -5.63 -25.16
N TRP A 177 10.20 -6.37 -24.34
CA TRP A 177 9.81 -7.73 -23.97
C TRP A 177 8.53 -7.73 -23.11
N ARG A 178 7.71 -8.75 -23.32
CA ARG A 178 6.54 -9.06 -22.46
C ARG A 178 6.34 -10.57 -22.42
N PRO A 179 5.66 -11.08 -21.38
CA PRO A 179 5.33 -12.51 -21.32
C PRO A 179 4.51 -12.97 -22.52
N ASP A 180 4.69 -14.22 -22.94
CA ASP A 180 3.87 -14.85 -23.97
C ASP A 180 2.40 -14.81 -23.56
N GLN A 181 1.49 -14.54 -24.53
CA GLN A 181 0.05 -14.45 -24.30
C GLN A 181 -0.37 -13.38 -23.27
N TRP A 182 0.45 -12.35 -23.05
CA TRP A 182 0.09 -11.24 -22.20
C TRP A 182 -1.02 -10.40 -22.82
N GLU A 183 -2.23 -10.44 -22.23
CA GLU A 183 -3.44 -9.82 -22.78
C GLU A 183 -3.79 -8.44 -22.17
N HIS A 184 -3.04 -7.99 -21.14
CA HIS A 184 -3.32 -6.70 -20.52
C HIS A 184 -2.69 -5.55 -21.30
N PRO A 185 -3.50 -4.62 -21.89
CA PRO A 185 -2.98 -3.52 -22.67
C PRO A 185 -2.18 -2.54 -21.80
N GLY A 186 -1.18 -1.91 -22.43
CA GLY A 186 -0.41 -0.84 -21.79
C GLY A 186 0.75 -1.29 -20.89
N TRP A 187 1.10 -2.59 -20.93
CA TRP A 187 2.29 -3.13 -20.24
C TRP A 187 3.46 -3.38 -21.19
#